data_4d8acde9ed4597270f9b08a5b6fb60e6
#
_entry.id   4d8acde9ed4597270f9b08a5b6fb60e6
#
_cell.length_a   1.000
_cell.length_b   1.000
_cell.length_c   1.000
_cell.angle_alpha   90.00
_cell.angle_beta   90.00
_cell.angle_gamma   90.00
#
_symmetry.space_group_name_H-M   'P 1'
#
loop_
_entity.id
_entity.type
_entity.pdbx_description
1 polymer ?
#
loop_
_entity_poly.entity_id
_entity_poly.type
_entity_poly.pdbx_seq_one_letter_code
_entity_poly.pdbx_strand_id
1 'polypeptide(L)'
;MKHSSRNLLLSLLLVLSIVLTACGASATPTAAPATEAPVATEAPATEAPATEAPAAAPANPNLILATTTSTQDSGLLDVLVPMFEEQTGYTVQTIAVGTGEALKMGEEGNADVLLVHAPSSEVTYMEGGFGTDRFLVMHNDYIIVGPAADPAGIKGLGPKDAFLAIYNAGAPFVSRGDDSGTHKKEVSFWTKAAVDPRTEKPEWFIETGQGMGASLTVASEKGAYILTDRATYLANKENLQLEILLEGNNALLNVYHVITVNAEKWPAVNYEGALAFANFIIDPATQAVIKDFGVEKFGQPLFVPDADKTDADLGL
;
A
#
# COMPACT_ATOMS: atom_id res chain seq x y z
N MET A 1 46.23 -30.93 6.01
CA MET A 1 47.57 -30.30 6.19
C MET A 1 47.30 -28.82 6.44
N LYS A 2 47.52 -28.49 7.69
CA LYS A 2 48.37 -27.43 8.26
C LYS A 2 47.83 -26.01 8.01
N HIS A 3 47.25 -25.42 9.05
CA HIS A 3 47.86 -24.46 10.03
C HIS A 3 48.00 -23.05 9.44
N SER A 4 47.69 -21.93 10.09
CA SER A 4 47.95 -21.48 11.48
C SER A 4 47.30 -20.10 11.62
N SER A 5 46.49 -19.81 12.60
CA SER A 5 46.83 -19.23 13.91
C SER A 5 47.36 -17.78 13.92
N ARG A 6 46.60 -16.97 14.70
CA ARG A 6 47.06 -16.11 15.84
C ARG A 6 47.71 -14.76 15.54
N ASN A 7 47.15 -13.72 16.11
CA ASN A 7 47.58 -12.90 17.26
C ASN A 7 46.64 -11.70 17.38
N LEU A 8 45.86 -11.43 18.36
CA LEU A 8 45.99 -11.15 19.80
C LEU A 8 47.13 -10.17 20.14
N LEU A 9 46.76 -8.94 20.56
CA LEU A 9 47.46 -8.10 21.57
C LEU A 9 46.61 -6.81 21.81
N LEU A 10 45.95 -6.80 22.87
CA LEU A 10 45.97 -6.00 24.10
C LEU A 10 46.93 -4.80 24.10
N SER A 11 46.41 -3.60 24.40
CA SER A 11 47.09 -2.57 25.16
C SER A 11 46.13 -1.70 25.94
N LEU A 12 46.15 -1.91 27.22
CA LEU A 12 45.63 -1.15 28.34
C LEU A 12 46.60 -0.04 28.65
N LEU A 13 46.17 1.21 28.88
CA LEU A 13 46.91 2.18 29.69
C LEU A 13 46.00 3.24 30.30
N LEU A 14 45.98 3.19 31.55
CA LEU A 14 45.52 3.96 32.65
C LEU A 14 46.45 5.18 32.87
N VAL A 15 45.97 6.39 33.23
CA VAL A 15 46.61 7.40 34.08
C VAL A 15 45.53 8.49 34.35
N LEU A 16 45.05 8.67 35.51
CA LEU A 16 45.46 9.16 36.82
C LEU A 16 45.17 10.67 37.01
N SER A 17 44.37 10.86 38.04
CA SER A 17 43.92 12.05 38.75
C SER A 17 44.90 13.20 38.95
N ILE A 18 44.35 14.45 39.03
CA ILE A 18 44.88 15.45 39.97
C ILE A 18 43.73 16.27 40.57
N VAL A 19 43.62 16.22 41.90
CA VAL A 19 42.86 17.10 42.79
C VAL A 19 43.73 18.30 43.13
N LEU A 20 43.18 19.49 43.08
CA LEU A 20 43.74 20.64 43.80
C LEU A 20 42.63 21.42 44.51
N THR A 21 42.72 21.37 45.83
CA THR A 21 41.99 22.17 46.81
C THR A 21 42.71 23.49 47.01
N ALA A 22 41.99 24.61 47.09
CA ALA A 22 42.51 25.83 47.68
C ALA A 22 41.39 26.54 48.47
N CYS A 23 41.59 26.64 49.77
CA CYS A 23 40.88 27.47 50.71
C CYS A 23 41.22 28.96 50.55
N GLY A 24 40.26 29.85 50.84
CA GLY A 24 40.54 31.25 51.00
C GLY A 24 39.37 32.14 51.45
N ALA A 25 39.26 32.33 52.74
CA ALA A 25 38.85 33.54 53.49
C ALA A 25 37.50 34.22 53.29
N SER A 26 36.79 34.29 54.39
CA SER A 26 35.57 35.06 54.71
C SER A 26 35.80 36.57 54.64
N ALA A 27 34.86 37.31 54.08
CA ALA A 27 34.58 38.71 54.37
C ALA A 27 33.09 38.95 54.49
N THR A 28 32.69 39.52 55.60
CA THR A 28 31.28 39.84 55.97
C THR A 28 30.84 41.12 55.27
N PRO A 29 29.66 41.21 54.70
CA PRO A 29 29.21 42.41 54.04
C PRO A 29 28.23 43.21 54.89
N THR A 30 28.35 44.52 54.74
CA THR A 30 27.47 45.60 55.17
C THR A 30 26.13 45.54 54.41
N ALA A 31 25.02 45.69 55.16
CA ALA A 31 23.66 45.74 54.59
C ALA A 31 23.42 47.07 53.84
N ALA A 32 22.81 47.00 52.68
CA ALA A 32 22.17 48.11 51.97
C ALA A 32 20.70 47.79 51.68
N PRO A 33 19.81 48.79 51.52
CA PRO A 33 18.37 48.69 51.78
C PRO A 33 17.61 47.96 50.65
N ALA A 34 16.53 47.31 51.04
CA ALA A 34 15.64 46.55 50.20
C ALA A 34 14.90 47.41 49.15
N THR A 35 15.10 47.08 47.90
CA THR A 35 14.24 47.53 46.80
C THR A 35 13.21 46.43 46.54
N GLU A 36 11.94 46.81 46.60
CA GLU A 36 10.83 45.90 46.28
C GLU A 36 10.98 45.29 44.87
N ALA A 37 10.94 43.97 44.81
CA ALA A 37 10.90 43.22 43.54
C ALA A 37 9.50 43.30 42.90
N PRO A 38 9.40 43.43 41.56
CA PRO A 38 8.11 43.38 40.91
C PRO A 38 7.49 41.97 41.00
N VAL A 39 6.19 41.94 41.29
CA VAL A 39 5.36 40.72 41.31
C VAL A 39 5.47 40.00 39.95
N ALA A 40 6.01 38.78 39.97
CA ALA A 40 6.03 37.90 38.84
C ALA A 40 4.58 37.50 38.51
N THR A 41 4.09 37.95 37.37
CA THR A 41 2.86 37.43 36.74
C THR A 41 3.13 36.00 36.33
N GLU A 42 2.48 35.04 36.99
CA GLU A 42 2.47 33.64 36.54
C GLU A 42 1.92 33.57 35.10
N ALA A 43 2.74 33.11 34.17
CA ALA A 43 2.28 32.71 32.83
C ALA A 43 1.32 31.51 33.00
N PRO A 44 0.23 31.46 32.20
CA PRO A 44 -0.66 30.30 32.24
C PRO A 44 0.14 29.04 31.87
N ALA A 45 0.05 28.02 32.74
CA ALA A 45 0.61 26.71 32.49
C ALA A 45 -0.04 26.17 31.19
N THR A 46 0.75 25.99 30.17
CA THR A 46 0.33 25.24 28.98
C THR A 46 0.14 23.79 29.43
N GLU A 47 -1.12 23.34 29.53
CA GLU A 47 -1.41 21.93 29.73
C GLU A 47 -0.73 21.14 28.61
N ALA A 48 0.14 20.22 28.98
CA ALA A 48 0.66 19.23 28.04
C ALA A 48 -0.53 18.44 27.48
N PRO A 49 -0.54 18.11 26.15
CA PRO A 49 -1.60 17.29 25.59
C PRO A 49 -1.72 16.00 26.43
N ALA A 50 -2.93 15.73 26.90
CA ALA A 50 -3.22 14.50 27.62
C ALA A 50 -2.84 13.32 26.71
N THR A 51 -1.92 12.48 27.15
CA THR A 51 -1.67 11.19 26.52
C THR A 51 -2.98 10.41 26.63
N GLU A 52 -3.66 10.18 25.50
CA GLU A 52 -4.84 9.31 25.47
C GLU A 52 -4.46 7.96 26.09
N ALA A 53 -5.28 7.52 27.03
CA ALA A 53 -5.12 6.20 27.62
C ALA A 53 -5.23 5.14 26.50
N PRO A 54 -4.46 4.04 26.57
CA PRO A 54 -4.57 2.98 25.57
C PRO A 54 -6.03 2.55 25.42
N ALA A 55 -6.53 2.50 24.20
CA ALA A 55 -7.87 2.01 23.91
C ALA A 55 -8.07 0.64 24.55
N ALA A 56 -9.24 0.38 25.13
CA ALA A 56 -9.55 -0.94 25.69
C ALA A 56 -9.43 -1.99 24.56
N ALA A 57 -8.82 -3.13 24.88
CA ALA A 57 -8.66 -4.22 23.91
C ALA A 57 -10.03 -4.62 23.32
N PRO A 58 -10.14 -4.85 22.01
CA PRO A 58 -11.39 -5.21 21.36
C PRO A 58 -11.94 -6.54 21.89
N ALA A 59 -13.27 -6.63 22.02
CA ALA A 59 -13.94 -7.85 22.49
C ALA A 59 -13.73 -9.05 21.55
N ASN A 60 -13.67 -8.81 20.24
CA ASN A 60 -13.25 -9.75 19.19
C ASN A 60 -12.03 -9.17 18.49
N PRO A 61 -10.81 -9.59 18.85
CA PRO A 61 -9.60 -9.01 18.29
C PRO A 61 -9.26 -9.50 16.87
N ASN A 62 -9.85 -10.59 16.40
CA ASN A 62 -9.50 -11.16 15.11
C ASN A 62 -10.26 -10.47 13.99
N LEU A 63 -9.55 -10.08 12.94
CA LEU A 63 -10.09 -9.43 11.74
C LEU A 63 -9.58 -10.11 10.48
N ILE A 64 -10.47 -10.53 9.59
CA ILE A 64 -10.14 -11.11 8.30
C ILE A 64 -10.24 -10.01 7.23
N LEU A 65 -9.08 -9.60 6.70
CA LEU A 65 -8.97 -8.68 5.57
C LEU A 65 -8.79 -9.47 4.27
N ALA A 66 -9.80 -9.48 3.41
CA ALA A 66 -9.64 -9.97 2.05
C ALA A 66 -9.21 -8.83 1.11
N THR A 67 -8.15 -9.06 0.35
CA THR A 67 -7.57 -8.06 -0.54
C THR A 67 -7.04 -8.70 -1.82
N THR A 68 -6.27 -7.95 -2.61
CA THR A 68 -5.73 -8.45 -3.88
C THR A 68 -4.25 -8.77 -3.79
N THR A 69 -3.80 -9.71 -4.63
CA THR A 69 -2.38 -10.06 -4.73
C THR A 69 -1.53 -8.85 -5.12
N SER A 70 -2.02 -7.95 -5.99
CA SER A 70 -1.29 -6.74 -6.35
C SER A 70 -1.15 -5.76 -5.17
N THR A 71 -2.15 -5.67 -4.29
CA THR A 71 -2.05 -4.86 -3.06
C THR A 71 -1.00 -5.45 -2.11
N GLN A 72 -1.00 -6.78 -1.92
CA GLN A 72 0.00 -7.47 -1.11
C GLN A 72 1.41 -7.33 -1.72
N ASP A 73 1.55 -7.58 -3.02
CA ASP A 73 2.84 -7.56 -3.74
C ASP A 73 3.46 -6.15 -3.80
N SER A 74 2.69 -5.08 -3.58
CA SER A 74 3.21 -3.72 -3.46
C SER A 74 4.00 -3.47 -2.17
N GLY A 75 3.75 -4.27 -1.13
CA GLY A 75 4.33 -4.12 0.21
C GLY A 75 3.62 -3.09 1.10
N LEU A 76 2.54 -2.43 0.63
CA LEU A 76 1.84 -1.42 1.42
C LEU A 76 1.25 -1.99 2.72
N LEU A 77 0.69 -3.19 2.65
CA LEU A 77 0.08 -3.83 3.81
C LEU A 77 1.10 -4.26 4.87
N ASP A 78 2.36 -4.47 4.49
CA ASP A 78 3.44 -4.78 5.44
C ASP A 78 3.76 -3.57 6.36
N VAL A 79 3.31 -2.37 5.96
CA VAL A 79 3.40 -1.15 6.76
C VAL A 79 2.08 -0.87 7.49
N LEU A 80 0.95 -0.90 6.77
CA LEU A 80 -0.33 -0.46 7.34
C LEU A 80 -0.93 -1.45 8.35
N VAL A 81 -0.79 -2.76 8.13
CA VAL A 81 -1.36 -3.78 9.04
C VAL A 81 -0.70 -3.70 10.42
N PRO A 82 0.64 -3.72 10.57
CA PRO A 82 1.26 -3.57 11.90
C PRO A 82 0.89 -2.24 12.59
N MET A 83 0.76 -1.14 11.84
CA MET A 83 0.34 0.14 12.40
C MET A 83 -1.09 0.07 12.97
N PHE A 84 -2.01 -0.57 12.25
CA PHE A 84 -3.37 -0.77 12.71
C PHE A 84 -3.42 -1.66 13.96
N GLU A 85 -2.70 -2.77 13.95
CA GLU A 85 -2.64 -3.72 15.08
C GLU A 85 -2.08 -3.05 16.34
N GLU A 86 -1.01 -2.26 16.22
CA GLU A 86 -0.40 -1.53 17.33
C GLU A 86 -1.35 -0.47 17.92
N GLN A 87 -2.09 0.25 17.06
CA GLN A 87 -2.98 1.33 17.50
C GLN A 87 -4.28 0.82 18.13
N THR A 88 -4.76 -0.35 17.71
CA THR A 88 -6.12 -0.78 18.02
C THR A 88 -6.21 -2.05 18.86
N GLY A 89 -5.16 -2.87 18.86
CA GLY A 89 -5.14 -4.17 19.51
C GLY A 89 -5.91 -5.26 18.75
N TYR A 90 -6.35 -4.98 17.51
CA TYR A 90 -6.81 -6.03 16.59
C TYR A 90 -5.63 -6.86 16.08
N THR A 91 -5.92 -8.05 15.58
CA THR A 91 -4.99 -8.92 14.85
C THR A 91 -5.57 -9.19 13.47
N VAL A 92 -4.87 -8.82 12.42
CA VAL A 92 -5.36 -8.89 11.04
C VAL A 92 -4.83 -10.12 10.33
N GLN A 93 -5.74 -10.99 9.91
CA GLN A 93 -5.42 -12.06 8.96
C GLN A 93 -5.67 -11.54 7.54
N THR A 94 -4.61 -11.23 6.81
CA THR A 94 -4.70 -10.83 5.40
C THR A 94 -4.81 -12.04 4.49
N ILE A 95 -5.80 -12.04 3.57
CA ILE A 95 -5.99 -13.05 2.52
C ILE A 95 -5.93 -12.32 1.17
N ALA A 96 -4.83 -12.52 0.45
CA ALA A 96 -4.59 -11.89 -0.84
C ALA A 96 -4.94 -12.84 -1.99
N VAL A 97 -6.00 -12.48 -2.75
CA VAL A 97 -6.54 -13.26 -3.86
C VAL A 97 -6.87 -12.34 -5.05
N GLY A 98 -7.56 -12.80 -6.09
CA GLY A 98 -8.13 -11.91 -7.11
C GLY A 98 -9.32 -11.12 -6.58
N THR A 99 -9.63 -9.94 -7.15
CA THR A 99 -10.78 -9.11 -6.69
C THR A 99 -12.10 -9.91 -6.69
N GLY A 100 -12.33 -10.72 -7.72
CA GLY A 100 -13.56 -11.54 -7.79
C GLY A 100 -13.67 -12.51 -6.62
N GLU A 101 -12.59 -13.16 -6.24
CA GLU A 101 -12.55 -14.08 -5.10
C GLU A 101 -12.65 -13.34 -3.76
N ALA A 102 -11.99 -12.16 -3.63
CA ALA A 102 -12.11 -11.33 -2.43
C ALA A 102 -13.57 -10.88 -2.20
N LEU A 103 -14.25 -10.41 -3.26
CA LEU A 103 -15.68 -10.05 -3.19
C LEU A 103 -16.55 -11.27 -2.83
N LYS A 104 -16.26 -12.42 -3.42
CA LYS A 104 -16.96 -13.66 -3.10
C LYS A 104 -16.78 -14.10 -1.65
N MET A 105 -15.60 -13.95 -1.08
CA MET A 105 -15.38 -14.19 0.36
C MET A 105 -16.29 -13.30 1.21
N GLY A 106 -16.45 -12.02 0.85
CA GLY A 106 -17.40 -11.13 1.52
C GLY A 106 -18.87 -11.53 1.29
N GLU A 107 -19.23 -11.97 0.08
CA GLU A 107 -20.57 -12.50 -0.24
C GLU A 107 -20.95 -13.72 0.58
N GLU A 108 -19.99 -14.52 0.97
CA GLU A 108 -20.14 -15.74 1.77
C GLU A 108 -19.96 -15.50 3.29
N GLY A 109 -19.57 -14.27 3.72
CA GLY A 109 -19.27 -13.94 5.11
C GLY A 109 -17.97 -14.55 5.62
N ASN A 110 -17.04 -14.88 4.72
CA ASN A 110 -15.72 -15.44 5.00
C ASN A 110 -14.63 -14.38 5.14
N ALA A 111 -14.98 -13.10 5.08
CA ALA A 111 -14.13 -11.95 5.37
C ALA A 111 -14.94 -10.92 6.17
N ASP A 112 -14.25 -10.07 6.93
CA ASP A 112 -14.86 -9.00 7.69
C ASP A 112 -14.78 -7.66 6.93
N VAL A 113 -13.66 -7.43 6.27
CA VAL A 113 -13.36 -6.21 5.52
C VAL A 113 -12.65 -6.55 4.22
N LEU A 114 -12.95 -5.77 3.17
CA LEU A 114 -12.35 -5.92 1.85
C LEU A 114 -11.54 -4.67 1.51
N LEU A 115 -10.35 -4.84 0.91
CA LEU A 115 -9.59 -3.75 0.27
C LEU A 115 -9.35 -4.14 -1.18
N VAL A 116 -10.14 -3.56 -2.08
CA VAL A 116 -10.25 -3.99 -3.49
C VAL A 116 -10.22 -2.80 -4.45
N HIS A 117 -10.07 -3.05 -5.76
CA HIS A 117 -9.88 -2.02 -6.76
C HIS A 117 -10.55 -2.35 -8.11
N ALA A 118 -11.82 -2.73 -8.08
CA ALA A 118 -12.65 -2.94 -9.28
C ALA A 118 -14.02 -2.28 -9.12
N PRO A 119 -14.11 -0.94 -9.22
CA PRO A 119 -15.26 -0.13 -8.83
C PRO A 119 -16.61 -0.67 -9.36
N SER A 120 -16.70 -1.10 -10.62
CA SER A 120 -17.94 -1.65 -11.17
C SER A 120 -18.41 -2.94 -10.49
N SER A 121 -17.47 -3.84 -10.12
CA SER A 121 -17.79 -5.06 -9.38
C SER A 121 -18.17 -4.76 -7.93
N GLU A 122 -17.52 -3.77 -7.32
CA GLU A 122 -17.81 -3.31 -5.97
C GLU A 122 -19.21 -2.69 -5.86
N VAL A 123 -19.61 -1.88 -6.85
CA VAL A 123 -20.98 -1.33 -6.91
C VAL A 123 -22.00 -2.47 -6.96
N THR A 124 -21.80 -3.48 -7.81
CA THR A 124 -22.67 -4.65 -7.89
C THR A 124 -22.73 -5.39 -6.55
N TYR A 125 -21.60 -5.53 -5.86
CA TYR A 125 -21.52 -6.13 -4.53
C TYR A 125 -22.33 -5.34 -3.49
N MET A 126 -22.21 -4.00 -3.49
CA MET A 126 -23.00 -3.12 -2.61
C MET A 126 -24.50 -3.18 -2.91
N GLU A 127 -24.89 -3.16 -4.20
CA GLU A 127 -26.29 -3.30 -4.64
C GLU A 127 -26.89 -4.66 -4.23
N GLY A 128 -26.07 -5.71 -4.16
CA GLY A 128 -26.45 -7.04 -3.64
C GLY A 128 -26.66 -7.07 -2.12
N GLY A 129 -26.38 -5.97 -1.41
CA GLY A 129 -26.51 -5.86 0.05
C GLY A 129 -25.48 -6.70 0.80
N PHE A 130 -24.32 -6.98 0.20
CA PHE A 130 -23.25 -7.77 0.83
C PHE A 130 -22.29 -6.91 1.65
N GLY A 131 -22.18 -5.61 1.33
CA GLY A 131 -21.41 -4.60 2.08
C GLY A 131 -22.33 -3.62 2.81
N THR A 132 -21.82 -3.03 3.90
CA THR A 132 -22.50 -1.95 4.65
C THR A 132 -21.92 -0.61 4.26
N ASP A 133 -20.60 -0.44 4.34
CA ASP A 133 -19.90 0.79 4.02
C ASP A 133 -18.92 0.55 2.89
N ARG A 134 -18.71 1.57 2.04
CA ARG A 134 -17.68 1.59 1.00
C ARG A 134 -17.06 2.97 0.97
N PHE A 135 -15.76 3.05 1.26
CA PHE A 135 -15.01 4.31 1.28
C PHE A 135 -13.89 4.29 0.25
N LEU A 136 -13.73 5.42 -0.43
CA LEU A 136 -12.59 5.67 -1.30
C LEU A 136 -11.33 5.82 -0.43
N VAL A 137 -10.24 5.15 -0.81
CA VAL A 137 -9.00 5.13 -0.04
C VAL A 137 -7.87 5.84 -0.78
N MET A 138 -7.57 5.37 -1.98
CA MET A 138 -6.41 5.79 -2.74
C MET A 138 -6.54 5.36 -4.21
N HIS A 139 -5.66 5.87 -5.07
CA HIS A 139 -5.44 5.28 -6.38
C HIS A 139 -3.95 5.09 -6.66
N ASN A 140 -3.64 4.19 -7.57
CA ASN A 140 -2.45 4.23 -8.39
C ASN A 140 -2.86 4.17 -9.87
N ASP A 141 -1.93 4.01 -10.78
CA ASP A 141 -2.25 3.81 -12.18
C ASP A 141 -1.85 2.41 -12.66
N TYR A 142 -2.60 1.93 -13.63
CA TYR A 142 -2.13 0.86 -14.48
C TYR A 142 -1.13 1.41 -15.48
N ILE A 143 -0.18 0.57 -15.84
CA ILE A 143 0.81 0.81 -16.89
C ILE A 143 0.85 -0.40 -17.80
N ILE A 144 1.24 -0.21 -19.06
CA ILE A 144 1.60 -1.33 -19.93
C ILE A 144 3.11 -1.37 -19.99
N VAL A 145 3.66 -2.50 -19.56
CA VAL A 145 5.09 -2.77 -19.65
C VAL A 145 5.36 -3.83 -20.70
N GLY A 146 6.57 -3.83 -21.23
CA GLY A 146 6.96 -4.76 -22.30
C GLY A 146 8.45 -4.68 -22.59
N PRO A 147 8.93 -5.43 -23.60
CA PRO A 147 10.33 -5.38 -24.01
C PRO A 147 10.72 -3.98 -24.50
N ALA A 148 11.93 -3.52 -24.16
CA ALA A 148 12.44 -2.20 -24.53
C ALA A 148 12.38 -1.89 -26.04
N ALA A 149 12.48 -2.93 -26.87
CA ALA A 149 12.41 -2.83 -28.32
C ALA A 149 11.03 -2.46 -28.87
N ASP A 150 9.96 -2.60 -28.06
CA ASP A 150 8.57 -2.28 -28.40
C ASP A 150 8.14 -2.78 -29.80
N PRO A 151 8.16 -4.10 -30.07
CA PRO A 151 7.90 -4.64 -31.41
C PRO A 151 6.49 -4.35 -31.95
N ALA A 152 5.51 -4.09 -31.08
CA ALA A 152 4.16 -3.67 -31.47
C ALA A 152 4.02 -2.14 -31.65
N GLY A 153 5.02 -1.35 -31.24
CA GLY A 153 5.04 0.11 -31.39
C GLY A 153 3.98 0.82 -30.59
N ILE A 154 3.81 0.45 -29.30
CA ILE A 154 2.74 1.00 -28.45
C ILE A 154 3.10 2.33 -27.77
N LYS A 155 4.37 2.71 -27.77
CA LYS A 155 4.82 3.99 -27.16
C LYS A 155 4.08 5.18 -27.80
N GLY A 156 3.47 6.02 -26.96
CA GLY A 156 2.74 7.22 -27.40
C GLY A 156 1.30 6.97 -27.86
N LEU A 157 0.82 5.73 -27.84
CA LEU A 157 -0.58 5.41 -28.13
C LEU A 157 -1.47 5.58 -26.87
N GLY A 158 -2.80 5.63 -27.09
CA GLY A 158 -3.76 5.42 -26.02
C GLY A 158 -3.92 3.92 -25.69
N PRO A 159 -4.45 3.56 -24.49
CA PRO A 159 -4.57 2.16 -24.09
C PRO A 159 -5.32 1.28 -25.08
N LYS A 160 -6.45 1.73 -25.63
CA LYS A 160 -7.23 1.03 -26.65
C LYS A 160 -6.38 0.70 -27.88
N ASP A 161 -5.67 1.70 -28.40
CA ASP A 161 -4.89 1.57 -29.64
C ASP A 161 -3.62 0.73 -29.39
N ALA A 162 -3.06 0.79 -28.19
CA ALA A 162 -1.95 -0.07 -27.78
C ALA A 162 -2.36 -1.56 -27.75
N PHE A 163 -3.51 -1.88 -27.18
CA PHE A 163 -4.04 -3.25 -27.20
C PHE A 163 -4.32 -3.73 -28.61
N LEU A 164 -4.88 -2.89 -29.49
CA LEU A 164 -5.09 -3.20 -30.88
C LEU A 164 -3.76 -3.40 -31.64
N ALA A 165 -2.74 -2.59 -31.37
CA ALA A 165 -1.42 -2.73 -31.97
C ALA A 165 -0.73 -4.03 -31.58
N ILE A 166 -0.79 -4.41 -30.28
CA ILE A 166 -0.27 -5.70 -29.80
C ILE A 166 -0.97 -6.87 -30.50
N TYR A 167 -2.31 -6.82 -30.58
CA TYR A 167 -3.11 -7.85 -31.27
C TYR A 167 -2.72 -7.98 -32.75
N ASN A 168 -2.66 -6.87 -33.49
CA ASN A 168 -2.34 -6.88 -34.93
C ASN A 168 -0.91 -7.34 -35.20
N ALA A 169 0.03 -7.05 -34.30
CA ALA A 169 1.41 -7.51 -34.42
C ALA A 169 1.57 -9.00 -34.05
N GLY A 170 0.58 -9.63 -33.41
CA GLY A 170 0.73 -10.95 -32.79
C GLY A 170 1.88 -11.00 -31.80
N ALA A 171 2.12 -9.88 -31.13
CA ALA A 171 3.22 -9.76 -30.17
C ALA A 171 2.89 -10.47 -28.85
N PRO A 172 3.87 -11.15 -28.21
CA PRO A 172 3.61 -11.86 -26.97
C PRO A 172 2.96 -10.97 -25.91
N PHE A 173 1.84 -11.43 -25.35
CA PHE A 173 1.11 -10.76 -24.30
C PHE A 173 0.79 -11.74 -23.17
N VAL A 174 1.06 -11.33 -21.93
CA VAL A 174 0.72 -12.09 -20.74
C VAL A 174 -0.51 -11.48 -20.09
N SER A 175 -1.54 -12.30 -19.94
CA SER A 175 -2.75 -12.03 -19.19
C SER A 175 -2.70 -12.74 -17.84
N ARG A 176 -3.27 -12.11 -16.81
CA ARG A 176 -3.45 -12.78 -15.54
C ARG A 176 -4.44 -13.93 -15.60
N GLY A 177 -5.54 -13.77 -16.32
CA GLY A 177 -6.55 -14.83 -16.51
C GLY A 177 -7.24 -15.31 -15.22
N ASP A 178 -7.19 -14.51 -14.13
CA ASP A 178 -7.53 -14.89 -12.74
C ASP A 178 -8.74 -14.13 -12.16
N ASP A 179 -9.52 -13.46 -12.99
CA ASP A 179 -10.65 -12.61 -12.60
C ASP A 179 -10.31 -11.47 -11.61
N SER A 180 -9.03 -11.10 -11.48
CA SER A 180 -8.58 -9.96 -10.69
C SER A 180 -9.05 -8.62 -11.24
N GLY A 181 -8.91 -7.54 -10.46
CA GLY A 181 -9.16 -6.17 -10.93
C GLY A 181 -8.32 -5.81 -12.15
N THR A 182 -7.04 -6.20 -12.18
CA THR A 182 -6.14 -6.01 -13.33
C THR A 182 -6.62 -6.80 -14.54
N HIS A 183 -7.03 -8.07 -14.36
CA HIS A 183 -7.59 -8.87 -15.45
C HIS A 183 -8.90 -8.26 -15.99
N LYS A 184 -9.80 -7.80 -15.12
CA LYS A 184 -11.03 -7.10 -15.54
C LYS A 184 -10.71 -5.83 -16.33
N LYS A 185 -9.71 -5.08 -15.92
CA LYS A 185 -9.23 -3.88 -16.62
C LYS A 185 -8.66 -4.22 -18.00
N GLU A 186 -7.82 -5.24 -18.09
CA GLU A 186 -7.28 -5.77 -19.34
C GLU A 186 -8.41 -6.15 -20.31
N VAL A 187 -9.35 -6.97 -19.85
CA VAL A 187 -10.53 -7.40 -20.63
C VAL A 187 -11.31 -6.21 -21.17
N SER A 188 -11.46 -5.13 -20.37
CA SER A 188 -12.11 -3.90 -20.82
C SER A 188 -11.39 -3.22 -21.98
N PHE A 189 -10.05 -3.30 -22.03
CA PHE A 189 -9.29 -2.74 -23.16
C PHE A 189 -9.36 -3.60 -24.40
N TRP A 190 -9.31 -4.93 -24.28
CA TRP A 190 -9.57 -5.83 -25.43
C TRP A 190 -10.95 -5.60 -26.02
N THR A 191 -11.98 -5.47 -25.18
CA THR A 191 -13.36 -5.16 -25.61
C THR A 191 -13.43 -3.81 -26.33
N LYS A 192 -12.80 -2.75 -25.76
CA LYS A 192 -12.75 -1.43 -26.40
C LYS A 192 -11.99 -1.44 -27.73
N ALA A 193 -10.99 -2.30 -27.86
CA ALA A 193 -10.25 -2.51 -29.10
C ALA A 193 -11.03 -3.35 -30.13
N ALA A 194 -12.21 -3.89 -29.75
CA ALA A 194 -13.05 -4.77 -30.56
C ALA A 194 -12.34 -6.07 -31.04
N VAL A 195 -11.47 -6.62 -30.18
CA VAL A 195 -10.76 -7.90 -30.37
C VAL A 195 -10.85 -8.74 -29.10
N ASP A 196 -10.75 -10.06 -29.21
CA ASP A 196 -10.80 -10.94 -28.03
C ASP A 196 -9.83 -12.13 -28.14
N PRO A 197 -8.56 -11.95 -27.81
CA PRO A 197 -7.57 -13.03 -27.86
C PRO A 197 -7.88 -14.17 -26.85
N ARG A 198 -8.68 -13.92 -25.82
CA ARG A 198 -9.10 -14.95 -24.85
C ARG A 198 -9.98 -16.02 -25.48
N THR A 199 -10.83 -15.63 -26.45
CA THR A 199 -11.70 -16.55 -27.19
C THR A 199 -10.93 -17.23 -28.33
N GLU A 200 -10.10 -16.48 -29.04
CA GLU A 200 -9.31 -16.96 -30.18
C GLU A 200 -8.12 -17.82 -29.77
N LYS A 201 -7.58 -17.60 -28.57
CA LYS A 201 -6.44 -18.30 -27.96
C LYS A 201 -5.23 -18.46 -28.89
N PRO A 202 -4.73 -17.37 -29.50
CA PRO A 202 -3.54 -17.44 -30.31
C PRO A 202 -2.29 -17.75 -29.47
N GLU A 203 -1.25 -18.34 -30.04
CA GLU A 203 -0.04 -18.77 -29.31
C GLU A 203 0.69 -17.62 -28.58
N TRP A 204 0.53 -16.38 -29.07
CA TRP A 204 1.14 -15.20 -28.46
C TRP A 204 0.39 -14.69 -27.19
N PHE A 205 -0.85 -15.15 -26.95
CA PHE A 205 -1.63 -14.78 -25.77
C PHE A 205 -1.51 -15.83 -24.68
N ILE A 206 -0.89 -15.47 -23.57
CA ILE A 206 -0.49 -16.37 -22.48
C ILE A 206 -1.27 -16.03 -21.21
N GLU A 207 -2.18 -16.91 -20.79
CA GLU A 207 -2.88 -16.79 -19.51
C GLU A 207 -2.09 -17.52 -18.42
N THR A 208 -1.75 -16.82 -17.33
CA THR A 208 -0.97 -17.40 -16.23
C THR A 208 -1.84 -18.04 -15.15
N GLY A 209 -3.03 -17.51 -14.90
CA GLY A 209 -3.84 -17.88 -13.74
C GLY A 209 -3.21 -17.51 -12.40
N GLN A 210 -2.27 -16.54 -12.38
CA GLN A 210 -1.44 -16.22 -11.22
C GLN A 210 -1.58 -14.76 -10.78
N GLY A 211 -1.04 -14.44 -9.57
CA GLY A 211 -0.95 -13.09 -9.05
C GLY A 211 -0.04 -12.18 -9.89
N MET A 212 -0.10 -10.86 -9.62
CA MET A 212 0.53 -9.85 -10.47
C MET A 212 2.05 -10.00 -10.53
N GLY A 213 2.71 -10.18 -9.40
CA GLY A 213 4.18 -10.34 -9.35
C GLY A 213 4.66 -11.55 -10.14
N ALA A 214 3.99 -12.71 -9.99
CA ALA A 214 4.32 -13.91 -10.74
C ALA A 214 4.06 -13.73 -12.26
N SER A 215 2.96 -13.07 -12.63
CA SER A 215 2.65 -12.78 -14.04
C SER A 215 3.66 -11.81 -14.68
N LEU A 216 4.17 -10.82 -13.93
CA LEU A 216 5.27 -9.95 -14.35
C LEU A 216 6.56 -10.73 -14.63
N THR A 217 6.89 -11.70 -13.77
CA THR A 217 8.05 -12.59 -13.98
C THR A 217 7.92 -13.37 -15.28
N VAL A 218 6.76 -13.97 -15.54
CA VAL A 218 6.49 -14.70 -16.79
C VAL A 218 6.58 -13.76 -18.00
N ALA A 219 6.01 -12.54 -17.90
CA ALA A 219 6.10 -11.56 -18.99
C ALA A 219 7.55 -11.16 -19.28
N SER A 220 8.36 -10.97 -18.24
CA SER A 220 9.78 -10.65 -18.35
C SER A 220 10.57 -11.77 -19.05
N GLU A 221 10.36 -13.03 -18.65
CA GLU A 221 11.01 -14.19 -19.24
C GLU A 221 10.62 -14.40 -20.72
N LYS A 222 9.37 -14.06 -21.08
CA LYS A 222 8.84 -14.19 -22.43
C LYS A 222 9.11 -12.99 -23.34
N GLY A 223 9.62 -11.88 -22.79
CA GLY A 223 9.71 -10.60 -23.52
C GLY A 223 8.34 -10.15 -24.01
N ALA A 224 7.31 -10.34 -23.16
CA ALA A 224 5.92 -10.10 -23.49
C ALA A 224 5.43 -8.74 -22.95
N TYR A 225 4.37 -8.20 -23.56
CA TYR A 225 3.61 -7.11 -22.99
C TYR A 225 2.72 -7.61 -21.85
N ILE A 226 2.45 -6.76 -20.88
CA ILE A 226 1.51 -7.04 -19.78
C ILE A 226 0.94 -5.73 -19.24
N LEU A 227 -0.35 -5.74 -18.89
CA LEU A 227 -0.96 -4.71 -18.07
C LEU A 227 -0.66 -5.00 -16.60
N THR A 228 -0.14 -4.01 -15.87
CA THR A 228 0.15 -4.13 -14.44
C THR A 228 -0.17 -2.82 -13.72
N ASP A 229 -0.38 -2.86 -12.42
CA ASP A 229 -0.32 -1.65 -11.62
C ASP A 229 1.14 -1.20 -11.42
N ARG A 230 1.34 0.12 -11.31
CA ARG A 230 2.68 0.71 -11.16
C ARG A 230 3.37 0.25 -9.90
N ALA A 231 2.63 0.13 -8.79
CA ALA A 231 3.21 -0.22 -7.50
C ALA A 231 3.85 -1.61 -7.53
N THR A 232 3.13 -2.62 -8.02
CA THR A 232 3.67 -3.98 -8.16
C THR A 232 4.85 -4.03 -9.15
N TYR A 233 4.77 -3.29 -10.28
CA TYR A 233 5.91 -3.23 -11.21
C TYR A 233 7.15 -2.65 -10.54
N LEU A 234 7.04 -1.51 -9.86
CA LEU A 234 8.18 -0.85 -9.20
C LEU A 234 8.76 -1.70 -8.08
N ALA A 235 7.90 -2.38 -7.29
CA ALA A 235 8.34 -3.30 -6.24
C ALA A 235 9.19 -4.47 -6.79
N ASN A 236 8.94 -4.89 -8.03
CA ASN A 236 9.62 -6.03 -8.66
C ASN A 236 10.66 -5.62 -9.73
N LYS A 237 10.78 -4.32 -10.05
CA LYS A 237 11.52 -3.79 -11.22
C LYS A 237 12.95 -4.31 -11.34
N GLU A 238 13.67 -4.46 -10.24
CA GLU A 238 15.07 -4.89 -10.25
C GLU A 238 15.25 -6.31 -10.83
N ASN A 239 14.19 -7.12 -10.80
CA ASN A 239 14.19 -8.50 -11.30
C ASN A 239 13.55 -8.63 -12.69
N LEU A 240 13.11 -7.53 -13.30
CA LEU A 240 12.38 -7.55 -14.57
C LEU A 240 13.22 -6.94 -15.71
N GLN A 241 13.09 -7.53 -16.90
CA GLN A 241 13.66 -7.01 -18.15
C GLN A 241 12.59 -6.29 -18.99
N LEU A 242 11.65 -5.63 -18.33
CA LEU A 242 10.54 -4.92 -18.93
C LEU A 242 10.67 -3.42 -18.65
N GLU A 243 10.26 -2.60 -19.62
CA GLU A 243 10.16 -1.15 -19.49
C GLU A 243 8.71 -0.69 -19.51
N ILE A 244 8.45 0.47 -18.89
CA ILE A 244 7.15 1.15 -19.04
C ILE A 244 7.06 1.69 -20.48
N LEU A 245 6.05 1.24 -21.20
CA LEU A 245 5.84 1.63 -22.59
C LEU A 245 4.62 2.54 -22.76
N LEU A 246 3.64 2.44 -21.84
CA LEU A 246 2.46 3.28 -21.81
C LEU A 246 2.03 3.57 -20.38
N GLU A 247 1.81 4.85 -20.07
CA GLU A 247 1.42 5.39 -18.75
C GLU A 247 0.68 6.72 -18.87
N GLY A 248 0.18 7.26 -17.76
CA GLY A 248 -0.31 8.66 -17.65
C GLY A 248 -1.65 8.92 -18.36
N ASN A 249 -2.46 7.89 -18.60
CA ASN A 249 -3.80 8.04 -19.21
C ASN A 249 -4.90 7.86 -18.17
N ASN A 250 -5.90 8.75 -18.13
CA ASN A 250 -7.01 8.65 -17.17
C ASN A 250 -7.75 7.30 -17.21
N ALA A 251 -7.80 6.64 -18.39
CA ALA A 251 -8.37 5.30 -18.48
C ALA A 251 -7.55 4.24 -17.73
N LEU A 252 -6.35 4.57 -17.27
CA LEU A 252 -5.46 3.67 -16.53
C LEU A 252 -5.53 3.87 -15.01
N LEU A 253 -6.40 4.73 -14.48
CA LEU A 253 -6.58 4.85 -13.04
C LEU A 253 -7.02 3.52 -12.42
N ASN A 254 -6.39 3.19 -11.31
CA ASN A 254 -6.63 2.00 -10.50
C ASN A 254 -7.02 2.43 -9.09
N VAL A 255 -8.31 2.46 -8.82
CA VAL A 255 -8.91 3.10 -7.65
C VAL A 255 -9.30 2.06 -6.61
N TYR A 256 -8.87 2.26 -5.38
CA TYR A 256 -9.02 1.35 -4.24
C TYR A 256 -10.11 1.82 -3.28
N HIS A 257 -10.95 0.87 -2.89
CA HIS A 257 -11.95 1.07 -1.85
C HIS A 257 -11.79 0.06 -0.73
N VAL A 258 -12.11 0.50 0.48
CA VAL A 258 -12.33 -0.37 1.63
C VAL A 258 -13.83 -0.56 1.80
N ILE A 259 -14.26 -1.83 1.99
CA ILE A 259 -15.68 -2.19 2.12
C ILE A 259 -15.84 -3.05 3.37
N THR A 260 -16.76 -2.67 4.26
CA THR A 260 -17.16 -3.50 5.41
C THR A 260 -18.19 -4.53 4.96
N VAL A 261 -18.02 -5.80 5.36
CA VAL A 261 -18.98 -6.86 5.04
C VAL A 261 -20.23 -6.70 5.93
N ASN A 262 -21.41 -6.99 5.37
CA ASN A 262 -22.68 -6.78 6.04
C ASN A 262 -22.94 -7.79 7.15
N ALA A 263 -22.79 -7.39 8.41
CA ALA A 263 -23.02 -8.22 9.59
C ALA A 263 -24.49 -8.56 9.84
N GLU A 264 -25.45 -7.80 9.30
CA GLU A 264 -26.88 -8.18 9.38
C GLU A 264 -27.16 -9.45 8.56
N LYS A 265 -26.42 -9.62 7.45
CA LYS A 265 -26.50 -10.80 6.61
C LYS A 265 -25.66 -11.96 7.15
N TRP A 266 -24.53 -11.64 7.75
CA TRP A 266 -23.53 -12.58 8.25
C TRP A 266 -23.15 -12.28 9.72
N PRO A 267 -23.91 -12.79 10.72
CA PRO A 267 -23.68 -12.43 12.13
C PRO A 267 -22.32 -12.83 12.71
N ALA A 268 -21.52 -13.64 12.00
CA ALA A 268 -20.17 -14.03 12.41
C ALA A 268 -19.12 -12.98 12.03
N VAL A 269 -19.46 -12.05 11.12
CA VAL A 269 -18.56 -10.98 10.67
C VAL A 269 -18.24 -10.02 11.81
N ASN A 270 -16.96 -9.70 11.99
CA ASN A 270 -16.49 -8.71 12.95
C ASN A 270 -16.64 -7.29 12.39
N TYR A 271 -17.87 -6.77 12.38
CA TYR A 271 -18.15 -5.45 11.83
C TYR A 271 -17.45 -4.32 12.58
N GLU A 272 -17.33 -4.42 13.92
CA GLU A 272 -16.61 -3.41 14.72
C GLU A 272 -15.14 -3.31 14.29
N GLY A 273 -14.47 -4.45 14.12
CA GLY A 273 -13.11 -4.51 13.61
C GLY A 273 -13.00 -4.04 12.16
N ALA A 274 -13.96 -4.41 11.31
CA ALA A 274 -14.04 -3.97 9.92
C ALA A 274 -14.16 -2.44 9.79
N LEU A 275 -15.04 -1.83 10.60
CA LEU A 275 -15.25 -0.39 10.63
C LEU A 275 -14.03 0.33 11.23
N ALA A 276 -13.39 -0.25 12.26
CA ALA A 276 -12.14 0.28 12.79
C ALA A 276 -11.04 0.31 11.74
N PHE A 277 -10.88 -0.76 10.94
CA PHE A 277 -9.91 -0.80 9.85
C PHE A 277 -10.26 0.18 8.73
N ALA A 278 -11.54 0.29 8.36
CA ALA A 278 -11.99 1.24 7.37
C ALA A 278 -11.71 2.69 7.80
N ASN A 279 -12.01 3.04 9.05
CA ASN A 279 -11.71 4.37 9.60
C ASN A 279 -10.20 4.63 9.67
N PHE A 280 -9.41 3.63 10.08
CA PHE A 280 -7.95 3.74 10.13
C PHE A 280 -7.35 4.04 8.76
N ILE A 281 -7.77 3.33 7.71
CA ILE A 281 -7.14 3.48 6.38
C ILE A 281 -7.49 4.83 5.72
N ILE A 282 -8.64 5.42 6.05
CA ILE A 282 -9.04 6.76 5.56
C ILE A 282 -8.63 7.90 6.49
N ASP A 283 -8.07 7.60 7.67
CA ASP A 283 -7.61 8.64 8.61
C ASP A 283 -6.49 9.48 8.01
N PRO A 284 -6.47 10.82 8.21
CA PRO A 284 -5.46 11.70 7.66
C PRO A 284 -4.01 11.31 7.96
N ALA A 285 -3.72 10.72 9.13
CA ALA A 285 -2.38 10.27 9.48
C ALA A 285 -1.98 9.04 8.65
N THR A 286 -2.87 8.07 8.47
CA THR A 286 -2.66 6.91 7.61
C THR A 286 -2.56 7.32 6.13
N GLN A 287 -3.38 8.26 5.68
CA GLN A 287 -3.32 8.81 4.32
C GLN A 287 -1.97 9.51 4.04
N ALA A 288 -1.36 10.15 5.05
CA ALA A 288 -0.01 10.69 4.93
C ALA A 288 1.04 9.57 4.75
N VAL A 289 0.91 8.44 5.44
CA VAL A 289 1.78 7.27 5.25
C VAL A 289 1.61 6.69 3.84
N ILE A 290 0.38 6.57 3.34
CA ILE A 290 0.10 6.11 1.96
C ILE A 290 0.75 7.04 0.94
N LYS A 291 0.67 8.37 1.15
CA LYS A 291 1.27 9.38 0.27
C LYS A 291 2.78 9.24 0.14
N ASP A 292 3.44 8.93 1.24
CA ASP A 292 4.91 8.87 1.29
C ASP A 292 5.43 7.46 0.99
N PHE A 293 4.53 6.47 0.91
CA PHE A 293 4.91 5.08 0.67
C PHE A 293 5.60 4.91 -0.69
N GLY A 294 6.79 4.36 -0.67
CA GLY A 294 7.62 4.11 -1.85
C GLY A 294 8.58 5.24 -2.21
N VAL A 295 8.41 6.46 -1.69
CA VAL A 295 9.25 7.63 -2.06
C VAL A 295 10.73 7.37 -1.75
N GLU A 296 11.05 6.84 -0.58
CA GLU A 296 12.43 6.55 -0.19
C GLU A 296 13.09 5.52 -1.14
N LYS A 297 12.35 4.46 -1.48
CA LYS A 297 12.89 3.35 -2.27
C LYS A 297 12.87 3.61 -3.78
N PHE A 298 11.82 4.26 -4.30
CA PHE A 298 11.58 4.40 -5.74
C PHE A 298 11.69 5.84 -6.26
N GLY A 299 11.94 6.83 -5.37
CA GLY A 299 12.00 8.24 -5.71
C GLY A 299 10.64 8.88 -6.05
N GLN A 300 9.55 8.13 -5.89
CA GLN A 300 8.18 8.57 -6.14
C GLN A 300 7.20 7.75 -5.28
N PRO A 301 6.02 8.33 -4.94
CA PRO A 301 4.99 7.58 -4.25
C PRO A 301 4.45 6.45 -5.13
N LEU A 302 4.05 5.32 -4.51
CA LEU A 302 3.38 4.22 -5.21
C LEU A 302 1.87 4.39 -5.26
N PHE A 303 1.31 5.21 -4.37
CA PHE A 303 -0.13 5.48 -4.24
C PHE A 303 -0.38 6.97 -4.04
N VAL A 304 -1.55 7.42 -4.44
CA VAL A 304 -2.07 8.76 -4.21
C VAL A 304 -3.26 8.66 -3.27
N PRO A 305 -3.26 9.33 -2.11
CA PRO A 305 -4.38 9.37 -1.18
C PRO A 305 -5.62 10.02 -1.80
N ASP A 306 -6.80 9.45 -1.52
CA ASP A 306 -8.06 9.95 -2.06
C ASP A 306 -9.22 9.93 -1.04
N ALA A 307 -8.96 9.69 0.24
CA ALA A 307 -10.02 9.60 1.25
C ALA A 307 -10.83 10.90 1.42
N ASP A 308 -10.32 12.03 0.94
CA ASP A 308 -10.98 13.34 0.89
C ASP A 308 -11.79 13.60 -0.39
N LYS A 309 -11.85 12.61 -1.32
CA LYS A 309 -12.50 12.72 -2.62
C LYS A 309 -13.70 11.77 -2.73
N THR A 310 -14.41 11.92 -3.83
CA THR A 310 -15.50 11.03 -4.25
C THR A 310 -15.13 10.29 -5.53
N ASP A 311 -15.85 9.20 -5.84
CA ASP A 311 -15.69 8.46 -7.09
C ASP A 311 -15.84 9.39 -8.31
N ALA A 312 -16.77 10.34 -8.26
CA ALA A 312 -17.01 11.31 -9.34
C ALA A 312 -15.81 12.24 -9.59
N ASP A 313 -15.02 12.58 -8.55
CA ASP A 313 -13.81 13.39 -8.69
C ASP A 313 -12.71 12.65 -9.47
N LEU A 314 -12.76 11.31 -9.48
CA LEU A 314 -11.85 10.44 -10.23
C LEU A 314 -12.42 9.99 -11.58
N GLY A 315 -13.66 10.40 -11.92
CA GLY A 315 -14.34 10.08 -13.18
C GLY A 315 -14.88 8.64 -13.25
N LEU A 316 -15.28 8.09 -12.11
CA LEU A 316 -15.91 6.76 -11.97
C LEU A 316 -17.43 6.85 -12.03
#